data_8d83e23c883ba2ba7f2bf8d3918a4862
#
_entry.id   8d83e23c883ba2ba7f2bf8d3918a4862
#
_cell.length_a   1.000
_cell.length_b   1.000
_cell.length_c   1.000
_cell.angle_alpha   90.00
_cell.angle_beta   90.00
_cell.angle_gamma   90.00
#
_symmetry.space_group_name_H-M   'P 1'
#
loop_
_entity.id
_entity.type
_entity.pdbx_description
1 polymer ?
#
loop_
_entity_poly.entity_id
_entity_poly.type
_entity_poly.pdbx_seq_one_letter_code
_entity_poly.pdbx_strand_id
1 'polypeptide(L)'
;MGMWVVVWILTAPQVSWSGEVHVAVASNFLNPLKEIAESYKRDTGNTLILISGSTGKLYAQARHGAPFDVLLAADAKRPTLLEQEGVGVTGTRFTYAVGALVVWSLESDRMLGEESLAQMTKGKLAIANPNTAPYGRAAQQVLERLGLWQNLQPFLVRGENIAQTLQFVATGNATLGFVAKSQVDDPRFKFKGSRWEVPVDQHAPILQQAILLKPGLSNSSAKLFLKYLNGTEAKKIMHSYGYRSLDE
;
A
#
# COMPACT_ATOMS: atom_id res chain seq x y z
N MET A 1 10.70 38.47 -61.65
CA MET A 1 9.46 38.16 -60.92
C MET A 1 9.71 36.88 -60.17
N GLY A 2 10.06 36.96 -58.90
CA GLY A 2 10.28 35.79 -58.06
C GLY A 2 9.00 35.43 -57.31
N MET A 3 8.54 34.18 -57.47
CA MET A 3 7.34 33.65 -56.88
C MET A 3 7.73 32.99 -55.49
N TRP A 4 7.33 33.60 -54.38
CA TRP A 4 7.53 33.06 -53.04
C TRP A 4 6.44 32.01 -52.75
N VAL A 5 6.83 30.74 -52.61
CA VAL A 5 5.92 29.67 -52.16
C VAL A 5 5.94 29.66 -50.65
N VAL A 6 4.83 30.07 -50.01
CA VAL A 6 4.62 29.97 -48.57
C VAL A 6 4.11 28.56 -48.26
N VAL A 7 4.95 27.70 -47.64
CA VAL A 7 4.57 26.38 -47.16
C VAL A 7 3.96 26.54 -45.79
N TRP A 8 2.63 26.36 -45.66
CA TRP A 8 1.93 26.24 -44.39
C TRP A 8 2.18 24.84 -43.80
N ILE A 9 2.99 24.77 -42.75
CA ILE A 9 3.13 23.55 -41.95
C ILE A 9 1.89 23.47 -41.06
N LEU A 10 0.91 22.64 -41.41
CA LEU A 10 -0.22 22.26 -40.57
C LEU A 10 0.31 21.37 -39.45
N THR A 11 0.57 21.93 -38.26
CA THR A 11 0.77 21.16 -37.04
C THR A 11 -0.60 20.60 -36.61
N ALA A 12 -0.88 19.35 -36.95
CA ALA A 12 -2.04 18.64 -36.40
C ALA A 12 -1.90 18.55 -34.87
N PRO A 13 -2.95 18.90 -34.10
CA PRO A 13 -2.92 18.70 -32.68
C PRO A 13 -2.72 17.18 -32.39
N GLN A 14 -1.67 16.85 -31.69
CA GLN A 14 -1.48 15.48 -31.21
C GLN A 14 -2.59 15.22 -30.19
N VAL A 15 -3.59 14.44 -30.57
CA VAL A 15 -4.59 13.88 -29.64
C VAL A 15 -3.83 12.95 -28.71
N SER A 16 -3.46 13.46 -27.54
CA SER A 16 -2.94 12.63 -26.46
C SER A 16 -4.09 11.74 -25.97
N TRP A 17 -4.11 10.48 -26.37
CA TRP A 17 -5.06 9.52 -25.84
C TRP A 17 -4.71 9.29 -24.38
N SER A 18 -5.58 9.75 -23.46
CA SER A 18 -5.49 9.46 -22.04
C SER A 18 -5.66 7.96 -21.85
N GLY A 19 -4.62 7.30 -21.35
CA GLY A 19 -4.65 5.87 -21.05
C GLY A 19 -5.19 5.63 -19.63
N GLU A 20 -5.88 4.49 -19.45
CA GLU A 20 -6.29 4.00 -18.13
C GLU A 20 -5.37 2.88 -17.68
N VAL A 21 -5.06 2.83 -16.37
CA VAL A 21 -4.23 1.80 -15.74
C VAL A 21 -4.99 1.19 -14.56
N HIS A 22 -5.28 -0.09 -14.61
CA HIS A 22 -5.92 -0.82 -13.52
C HIS A 22 -4.87 -1.26 -12.50
N VAL A 23 -4.86 -0.61 -11.34
CA VAL A 23 -3.88 -0.83 -10.28
C VAL A 23 -4.50 -1.57 -9.10
N ALA A 24 -4.12 -2.83 -8.91
CA ALA A 24 -4.42 -3.56 -7.69
C ALA A 24 -3.47 -3.09 -6.58
N VAL A 25 -4.00 -2.53 -5.50
CA VAL A 25 -3.21 -1.87 -4.45
C VAL A 25 -3.51 -2.42 -3.06
N ALA A 26 -2.47 -2.77 -2.31
CA ALA A 26 -2.60 -3.10 -0.90
C ALA A 26 -3.19 -1.91 -0.11
N SER A 27 -4.16 -2.17 0.76
CA SER A 27 -5.01 -1.13 1.36
C SER A 27 -4.26 -0.12 2.24
N ASN A 28 -3.06 -0.46 2.74
CA ASN A 28 -2.19 0.47 3.44
C ASN A 28 -1.68 1.61 2.54
N PHE A 29 -1.56 1.35 1.24
CA PHE A 29 -1.01 2.30 0.26
C PHE A 29 -2.09 3.03 -0.54
N LEU A 30 -3.37 2.77 -0.29
CA LEU A 30 -4.46 3.36 -1.07
C LEU A 30 -4.48 4.90 -1.01
N ASN A 31 -4.32 5.48 0.17
CA ASN A 31 -4.40 6.93 0.33
C ASN A 31 -3.19 7.67 -0.27
N PRO A 32 -1.93 7.25 -0.02
CA PRO A 32 -0.79 7.78 -0.77
C PRO A 32 -0.95 7.63 -2.28
N LEU A 33 -1.46 6.48 -2.74
CA LEU A 33 -1.65 6.23 -4.17
C LEU A 33 -2.71 7.14 -4.80
N LYS A 34 -3.75 7.53 -4.08
CA LYS A 34 -4.72 8.52 -4.58
C LYS A 34 -4.04 9.86 -4.88
N GLU A 35 -3.17 10.32 -3.99
CA GLU A 35 -2.42 11.57 -4.19
C GLU A 35 -1.40 11.45 -5.33
N ILE A 36 -0.71 10.30 -5.41
CA ILE A 36 0.17 9.98 -6.54
C ILE A 36 -0.63 9.93 -7.85
N ALA A 37 -1.85 9.38 -7.84
CA ALA A 37 -2.71 9.28 -9.02
C ALA A 37 -3.13 10.66 -9.54
N GLU A 38 -3.45 11.60 -8.66
CA GLU A 38 -3.75 12.98 -9.04
C GLU A 38 -2.54 13.68 -9.66
N SER A 39 -1.34 13.49 -9.08
CA SER A 39 -0.10 14.01 -9.63
C SER A 39 0.23 13.37 -10.98
N TYR A 40 0.11 12.04 -11.09
CA TYR A 40 0.32 11.30 -12.32
C TYR A 40 -0.62 11.75 -13.44
N LYS A 41 -1.91 11.94 -13.12
CA LYS A 41 -2.91 12.46 -14.08
C LYS A 41 -2.58 13.88 -14.55
N ARG A 42 -2.21 14.75 -13.62
CA ARG A 42 -1.81 16.14 -13.96
C ARG A 42 -0.60 16.19 -14.89
N ASP A 43 0.40 15.33 -14.65
CA ASP A 43 1.68 15.36 -15.33
C ASP A 43 1.66 14.60 -16.67
N THR A 44 0.75 13.62 -16.84
CA THR A 44 0.75 12.72 -18.01
C THR A 44 -0.58 12.66 -18.76
N GLY A 45 -1.67 13.17 -18.18
CA GLY A 45 -3.02 13.01 -18.71
C GLY A 45 -3.63 11.62 -18.47
N ASN A 46 -2.87 10.62 -18.02
CA ASN A 46 -3.35 9.25 -17.80
C ASN A 46 -4.06 9.10 -16.45
N THR A 47 -4.98 8.13 -16.37
CA THR A 47 -5.80 7.90 -15.16
C THR A 47 -5.50 6.52 -14.56
N LEU A 48 -5.43 6.45 -13.22
CA LEU A 48 -5.33 5.18 -12.49
C LEU A 48 -6.71 4.76 -11.97
N ILE A 49 -7.10 3.53 -12.25
CA ILE A 49 -8.28 2.87 -11.68
C ILE A 49 -7.79 2.01 -10.51
N LEU A 50 -8.14 2.40 -9.28
CA LEU A 50 -7.59 1.80 -8.07
C LEU A 50 -8.50 0.72 -7.51
N ILE A 51 -7.99 -0.52 -7.42
CA ILE A 51 -8.67 -1.68 -6.85
C ILE A 51 -7.96 -2.06 -5.55
N SER A 52 -8.56 -1.77 -4.40
CA SER A 52 -7.93 -1.95 -3.09
C SER A 52 -8.34 -3.23 -2.39
N GLY A 53 -7.36 -3.87 -1.72
CA GLY A 53 -7.62 -5.08 -0.95
C GLY A 53 -6.42 -5.50 -0.09
N SER A 54 -6.49 -6.69 0.53
CA SER A 54 -5.29 -7.30 1.10
C SER A 54 -4.41 -7.87 0.00
N THR A 55 -3.09 -7.78 0.17
CA THR A 55 -2.12 -8.28 -0.83
C THR A 55 -2.40 -9.72 -1.27
N GLY A 56 -2.76 -10.61 -0.33
CA GLY A 56 -3.06 -12.01 -0.64
C GLY A 56 -4.32 -12.19 -1.47
N LYS A 57 -5.37 -11.39 -1.24
CA LYS A 57 -6.59 -11.43 -2.08
C LYS A 57 -6.34 -10.90 -3.48
N LEU A 58 -5.61 -9.78 -3.60
CA LEU A 58 -5.24 -9.20 -4.89
C LEU A 58 -4.33 -10.14 -5.70
N TYR A 59 -3.37 -10.80 -5.03
CA TYR A 59 -2.55 -11.84 -5.64
C TYR A 59 -3.42 -12.99 -6.18
N ALA A 60 -4.37 -13.51 -5.40
CA ALA A 60 -5.25 -14.57 -5.84
C ALA A 60 -6.11 -14.14 -7.05
N GLN A 61 -6.65 -12.92 -7.03
CA GLN A 61 -7.40 -12.37 -8.16
C GLN A 61 -6.54 -12.26 -9.43
N ALA A 62 -5.30 -11.75 -9.32
CA ALA A 62 -4.37 -11.67 -10.45
C ALA A 62 -4.07 -13.05 -11.03
N ARG A 63 -3.80 -14.07 -10.19
CA ARG A 63 -3.61 -15.47 -10.62
C ARG A 63 -4.80 -16.05 -11.37
N HIS A 64 -6.01 -15.65 -10.99
CA HIS A 64 -7.26 -16.08 -11.63
C HIS A 64 -7.69 -15.17 -12.80
N GLY A 65 -6.79 -14.36 -13.33
CA GLY A 65 -7.00 -13.60 -14.56
C GLY A 65 -7.73 -12.27 -14.38
N ALA A 66 -7.80 -11.71 -13.17
CA ALA A 66 -8.31 -10.35 -13.00
C ALA A 66 -7.51 -9.36 -13.88
N PRO A 67 -8.18 -8.43 -14.58
CA PRO A 67 -7.58 -7.55 -15.58
C PRO A 67 -6.81 -6.39 -14.94
N PHE A 68 -5.88 -6.71 -14.04
CA PHE A 68 -5.00 -5.73 -13.44
C PHE A 68 -3.76 -5.52 -14.30
N ASP A 69 -3.39 -4.27 -14.55
CA ASP A 69 -2.15 -3.92 -15.23
C ASP A 69 -0.95 -3.97 -14.27
N VAL A 70 -1.16 -3.52 -13.04
CA VAL A 70 -0.11 -3.39 -12.02
C VAL A 70 -0.61 -3.92 -10.68
N LEU A 71 0.27 -4.62 -9.94
CA LEU A 71 0.06 -4.93 -8.52
C LEU A 71 1.05 -4.12 -7.66
N LEU A 72 0.51 -3.40 -6.68
CA LEU A 72 1.25 -2.78 -5.58
C LEU A 72 0.98 -3.57 -4.30
N ALA A 73 1.92 -4.43 -3.95
CA ALA A 73 1.85 -5.34 -2.81
C ALA A 73 2.50 -4.76 -1.56
N ALA A 74 2.05 -5.16 -0.38
CA ALA A 74 2.69 -4.82 0.90
C ALA A 74 3.71 -5.90 1.36
N ASP A 75 4.14 -6.78 0.46
CA ASP A 75 5.23 -7.73 0.68
C ASP A 75 5.99 -8.02 -0.62
N ALA A 76 7.16 -8.66 -0.49
CA ALA A 76 7.95 -9.13 -1.62
C ALA A 76 7.51 -10.52 -2.11
N LYS A 77 6.88 -11.33 -1.24
CA LYS A 77 6.56 -12.74 -1.51
C LYS A 77 5.59 -12.88 -2.69
N ARG A 78 4.48 -12.14 -2.67
CA ARG A 78 3.42 -12.29 -3.68
C ARG A 78 3.85 -11.79 -5.06
N PRO A 79 4.50 -10.62 -5.21
CA PRO A 79 5.09 -10.22 -6.49
C PRO A 79 6.12 -11.23 -7.04
N THR A 80 6.96 -11.81 -6.17
CA THR A 80 7.90 -12.86 -6.58
C THR A 80 7.17 -14.10 -7.11
N LEU A 81 6.11 -14.55 -6.42
CA LEU A 81 5.32 -15.69 -6.89
C LEU A 81 4.64 -15.41 -8.24
N LEU A 82 4.04 -14.21 -8.43
CA LEU A 82 3.43 -13.84 -9.72
C LEU A 82 4.45 -13.84 -10.86
N GLU A 83 5.69 -13.40 -10.59
CA GLU A 83 6.77 -13.43 -11.56
C GLU A 83 7.14 -14.87 -11.92
N GLN A 84 7.32 -15.74 -10.93
CA GLN A 84 7.65 -17.17 -11.11
C GLN A 84 6.53 -17.95 -11.81
N GLU A 85 5.28 -17.63 -11.51
CA GLU A 85 4.09 -18.25 -12.14
C GLU A 85 3.80 -17.68 -13.53
N GLY A 86 4.58 -16.72 -13.99
CA GLY A 86 4.43 -16.09 -15.29
C GLY A 86 3.15 -15.25 -15.43
N VAL A 87 2.54 -14.83 -14.33
CA VAL A 87 1.43 -13.85 -14.29
C VAL A 87 1.97 -12.44 -14.26
N GLY A 88 3.06 -12.23 -13.53
CA GLY A 88 3.86 -11.01 -13.55
C GLY A 88 4.88 -11.01 -14.69
N VAL A 89 5.26 -9.82 -15.14
CA VAL A 89 6.26 -9.61 -16.18
C VAL A 89 7.65 -9.65 -15.54
N THR A 90 8.48 -10.60 -15.96
CA THR A 90 9.83 -10.78 -15.43
C THR A 90 10.67 -9.51 -15.54
N GLY A 91 11.41 -9.18 -14.46
CA GLY A 91 12.31 -8.04 -14.40
C GLY A 91 11.62 -6.69 -14.17
N THR A 92 10.28 -6.66 -13.98
CA THR A 92 9.55 -5.40 -13.70
C THR A 92 9.30 -5.17 -12.21
N ARG A 93 9.64 -6.16 -11.36
CA ARG A 93 9.46 -6.09 -9.92
C ARG A 93 10.50 -5.20 -9.26
N PHE A 94 10.05 -4.28 -8.40
CA PHE A 94 10.95 -3.47 -7.57
C PHE A 94 10.28 -3.10 -6.24
N THR A 95 11.10 -2.82 -5.23
CA THR A 95 10.61 -2.26 -3.96
C THR A 95 10.52 -0.75 -4.08
N TYR A 96 9.32 -0.20 -3.85
CA TYR A 96 9.07 1.25 -3.94
C TYR A 96 9.08 1.95 -2.58
N ALA A 97 8.84 1.21 -1.48
CA ALA A 97 8.85 1.75 -0.11
C ALA A 97 9.02 0.66 0.94
N VAL A 98 9.32 1.06 2.17
CA VAL A 98 9.31 0.21 3.37
C VAL A 98 8.25 0.74 4.32
N GLY A 99 7.29 -0.13 4.68
CA GLY A 99 6.22 0.20 5.62
C GLY A 99 6.63 0.04 7.07
N ALA A 100 5.95 0.74 7.97
CA ALA A 100 6.12 0.62 9.41
C ALA A 100 4.80 0.24 10.10
N LEU A 101 4.90 -0.56 11.16
CA LEU A 101 3.79 -1.02 11.97
C LEU A 101 3.68 -0.19 13.23
N VAL A 102 2.47 0.18 13.61
CA VAL A 102 2.19 0.85 14.89
C VAL A 102 1.04 0.18 15.61
N VAL A 103 1.06 0.21 16.94
CA VAL A 103 -0.14 -0.03 17.75
C VAL A 103 -0.81 1.32 17.97
N TRP A 104 -2.09 1.40 17.68
CA TRP A 104 -2.86 2.63 17.81
C TRP A 104 -4.11 2.42 18.66
N SER A 105 -4.49 3.46 19.42
CA SER A 105 -5.72 3.56 20.20
C SER A 105 -6.39 4.90 19.95
N LEU A 106 -7.72 4.94 19.99
CA LEU A 106 -8.48 6.19 19.95
C LEU A 106 -8.34 7.02 21.26
N GLU A 107 -7.93 6.38 22.36
CA GLU A 107 -7.70 7.04 23.65
C GLU A 107 -6.38 7.83 23.60
N SER A 108 -6.44 9.17 23.72
CA SER A 108 -5.27 10.06 23.52
C SER A 108 -4.21 9.94 24.63
N ASP A 109 -4.62 9.60 25.85
CA ASP A 109 -3.74 9.62 27.03
C ASP A 109 -3.26 8.21 27.42
N ARG A 110 -3.48 7.22 26.56
CA ARG A 110 -3.10 5.85 26.82
C ARG A 110 -1.62 5.64 26.55
N MET A 111 -0.88 5.19 27.55
CA MET A 111 0.49 4.73 27.35
C MET A 111 0.46 3.39 26.60
N LEU A 112 1.04 3.38 25.39
CA LEU A 112 1.13 2.19 24.55
C LEU A 112 2.57 1.69 24.46
N GLY A 113 2.73 0.37 24.45
CA GLY A 113 3.99 -0.34 24.39
C GLY A 113 3.78 -1.83 24.56
N GLU A 114 4.85 -2.58 24.69
CA GLU A 114 4.80 -4.03 24.92
C GLU A 114 4.01 -4.36 26.19
N GLU A 115 4.21 -3.58 27.26
CA GLU A 115 3.55 -3.76 28.54
C GLU A 115 2.02 -3.58 28.43
N SER A 116 1.56 -2.61 27.64
CA SER A 116 0.12 -2.39 27.44
C SER A 116 -0.56 -3.56 26.71
N LEU A 117 0.18 -4.28 25.87
CA LEU A 117 -0.28 -5.51 25.23
C LEU A 117 -0.28 -6.69 26.23
N ALA A 118 0.78 -6.83 27.04
CA ALA A 118 0.92 -7.89 28.02
C ALA A 118 -0.14 -7.82 29.13
N GLN A 119 -0.54 -6.62 29.54
CA GLN A 119 -1.54 -6.36 30.59
C GLN A 119 -3.00 -6.36 30.06
N MET A 120 -3.21 -6.67 28.79
CA MET A 120 -4.55 -6.64 28.20
C MET A 120 -5.42 -7.77 28.75
N THR A 121 -6.42 -7.43 29.57
CA THR A 121 -7.38 -8.36 30.19
C THR A 121 -8.83 -8.15 29.73
N LYS A 122 -9.09 -7.06 28.97
CA LYS A 122 -10.42 -6.69 28.46
C LYS A 122 -10.30 -5.89 27.16
N GLY A 123 -11.40 -5.74 26.47
CA GLY A 123 -11.46 -5.06 25.17
C GLY A 123 -11.06 -5.96 24.02
N LYS A 124 -10.85 -5.36 22.83
CA LYS A 124 -10.43 -6.07 21.62
C LYS A 124 -9.16 -5.46 21.05
N LEU A 125 -8.29 -6.33 20.50
CA LEU A 125 -7.10 -5.98 19.76
C LEU A 125 -7.33 -6.30 18.27
N ALA A 126 -7.39 -5.28 17.44
CA ALA A 126 -7.57 -5.45 16.01
C ALA A 126 -6.23 -5.75 15.31
N ILE A 127 -6.22 -6.78 14.48
CA ILE A 127 -5.13 -7.09 13.55
C ILE A 127 -5.70 -7.36 12.16
N ALA A 128 -4.95 -7.10 11.11
CA ALA A 128 -5.33 -7.60 9.80
C ALA A 128 -5.14 -9.14 9.75
N ASN A 129 -5.86 -9.83 8.86
CA ASN A 129 -5.76 -11.27 8.73
C ASN A 129 -4.31 -11.69 8.33
N PRO A 130 -3.56 -12.42 9.18
CA PRO A 130 -2.17 -12.77 8.92
C PRO A 130 -1.95 -13.62 7.66
N ASN A 131 -2.96 -14.38 7.24
CA ASN A 131 -2.87 -15.25 6.07
C ASN A 131 -2.88 -14.46 4.76
N THR A 132 -3.53 -13.30 4.73
CA THR A 132 -3.76 -12.53 3.50
C THR A 132 -3.14 -11.14 3.52
N ALA A 133 -2.87 -10.56 4.70
CA ALA A 133 -2.38 -9.21 4.87
C ALA A 133 -0.98 -9.18 5.50
N PRO A 134 0.04 -8.59 4.84
CA PRO A 134 1.41 -8.52 5.35
C PRO A 134 1.52 -7.81 6.71
N TYR A 135 0.77 -6.74 6.92
CA TYR A 135 0.72 -6.06 8.23
C TYR A 135 0.12 -6.95 9.33
N GLY A 136 -0.84 -7.83 8.97
CA GLY A 136 -1.37 -8.81 9.91
C GLY A 136 -0.34 -9.87 10.28
N ARG A 137 0.49 -10.31 9.31
CA ARG A 137 1.62 -11.21 9.58
C ARG A 137 2.66 -10.53 10.46
N ALA A 138 2.97 -9.26 10.21
CA ALA A 138 3.89 -8.49 11.05
C ALA A 138 3.36 -8.37 12.50
N ALA A 139 2.06 -8.06 12.68
CA ALA A 139 1.42 -8.04 14.00
C ALA A 139 1.49 -9.39 14.71
N GLN A 140 1.25 -10.49 13.99
CA GLN A 140 1.40 -11.84 14.53
C GLN A 140 2.85 -12.10 14.99
N GLN A 141 3.85 -11.76 14.18
CA GLN A 141 5.26 -11.92 14.52
C GLN A 141 5.65 -11.15 15.79
N VAL A 142 5.17 -9.91 15.94
CA VAL A 142 5.36 -9.12 17.15
C VAL A 142 4.79 -9.86 18.36
N LEU A 143 3.54 -10.30 18.28
CA LEU A 143 2.88 -10.99 19.39
C LEU A 143 3.52 -12.34 19.71
N GLU A 144 4.01 -13.07 18.71
CA GLU A 144 4.78 -14.31 18.89
C GLU A 144 6.11 -14.05 19.58
N ARG A 145 6.85 -13.02 19.17
CA ARG A 145 8.14 -12.64 19.75
C ARG A 145 8.02 -12.20 21.22
N LEU A 146 6.92 -11.51 21.55
CA LEU A 146 6.60 -11.10 22.92
C LEU A 146 6.01 -12.27 23.77
N GLY A 147 5.78 -13.45 23.20
CA GLY A 147 5.14 -14.57 23.88
C GLY A 147 3.64 -14.36 24.15
N LEU A 148 3.01 -13.38 23.50
CA LEU A 148 1.63 -12.96 23.77
C LEU A 148 0.61 -13.55 22.78
N TRP A 149 1.04 -14.18 21.70
CA TRP A 149 0.15 -14.63 20.62
C TRP A 149 -0.99 -15.54 21.12
N GLN A 150 -0.67 -16.53 21.94
CA GLN A 150 -1.69 -17.47 22.46
C GLN A 150 -2.63 -16.81 23.46
N ASN A 151 -2.07 -16.01 24.38
CA ASN A 151 -2.83 -15.37 25.45
C ASN A 151 -3.82 -14.32 24.92
N LEU A 152 -3.48 -13.65 23.79
CA LEU A 152 -4.32 -12.61 23.22
C LEU A 152 -5.33 -13.12 22.18
N GLN A 153 -5.33 -14.41 21.81
CA GLN A 153 -6.31 -14.98 20.86
C GLN A 153 -7.77 -14.65 21.20
N PRO A 154 -8.23 -14.72 22.49
CA PRO A 154 -9.62 -14.40 22.83
C PRO A 154 -10.00 -12.93 22.63
N PHE A 155 -9.01 -12.05 22.58
CA PHE A 155 -9.20 -10.61 22.41
C PHE A 155 -9.05 -10.15 20.96
N LEU A 156 -8.54 -11.01 20.06
CA LEU A 156 -8.30 -10.63 18.67
C LEU A 156 -9.61 -10.43 17.90
N VAL A 157 -9.67 -9.33 17.15
CA VAL A 157 -10.59 -9.14 16.04
C VAL A 157 -9.79 -8.97 14.76
N ARG A 158 -10.18 -9.71 13.71
CA ARG A 158 -9.42 -9.77 12.44
C ARG A 158 -10.13 -9.01 11.35
N GLY A 159 -9.46 -7.95 10.86
CA GLY A 159 -9.87 -7.26 9.64
C GLY A 159 -9.40 -8.03 8.40
N GLU A 160 -10.18 -7.98 7.33
CA GLU A 160 -9.84 -8.57 6.04
C GLU A 160 -8.55 -7.98 5.44
N ASN A 161 -8.28 -6.72 5.78
CA ASN A 161 -7.10 -5.97 5.40
C ASN A 161 -6.78 -4.90 6.46
N ILE A 162 -5.68 -4.17 6.29
CA ILE A 162 -5.24 -3.20 7.28
C ILE A 162 -6.13 -1.95 7.36
N ALA A 163 -6.88 -1.61 6.30
CA ALA A 163 -7.83 -0.50 6.35
C ALA A 163 -9.02 -0.83 7.26
N GLN A 164 -9.58 -2.05 7.16
CA GLN A 164 -10.64 -2.49 8.06
C GLN A 164 -10.14 -2.61 9.51
N THR A 165 -8.88 -3.00 9.70
CA THR A 165 -8.26 -3.04 11.04
C THR A 165 -8.27 -1.66 11.69
N LEU A 166 -7.82 -0.62 10.96
CA LEU A 166 -7.89 0.76 11.45
C LEU A 166 -9.34 1.17 11.74
N GLN A 167 -10.29 0.80 10.87
CA GLN A 167 -11.70 1.11 11.06
C GLN A 167 -12.25 0.53 12.36
N PHE A 168 -11.90 -0.70 12.74
CA PHE A 168 -12.35 -1.28 14.01
C PHE A 168 -11.92 -0.43 15.21
N VAL A 169 -10.71 0.11 15.20
CA VAL A 169 -10.25 0.98 16.30
C VAL A 169 -10.89 2.36 16.20
N ALA A 170 -10.92 2.97 15.03
CA ALA A 170 -11.47 4.31 14.83
C ALA A 170 -12.99 4.41 15.14
N THR A 171 -13.72 3.30 15.07
CA THR A 171 -15.16 3.23 15.41
C THR A 171 -15.41 2.68 16.82
N GLY A 172 -14.37 2.42 17.63
CA GLY A 172 -14.49 1.90 18.98
C GLY A 172 -14.84 0.40 19.07
N ASN A 173 -14.88 -0.32 17.95
CA ASN A 173 -15.10 -1.78 17.91
C ASN A 173 -13.87 -2.58 18.40
N ALA A 174 -12.71 -1.93 18.46
CA ALA A 174 -11.51 -2.45 19.11
C ALA A 174 -10.85 -1.34 19.93
N THR A 175 -10.29 -1.71 21.08
CA THR A 175 -9.61 -0.77 22.00
C THR A 175 -8.23 -0.40 21.48
N LEU A 176 -7.56 -1.37 20.86
CA LEU A 176 -6.22 -1.27 20.28
C LEU A 176 -6.22 -1.91 18.90
N GLY A 177 -5.29 -1.50 18.05
CA GLY A 177 -5.06 -2.20 16.80
C GLY A 177 -3.64 -2.01 16.27
N PHE A 178 -3.12 -3.08 15.67
CA PHE A 178 -1.92 -3.00 14.84
C PHE A 178 -2.32 -2.45 13.47
N VAL A 179 -1.86 -1.24 13.17
CA VAL A 179 -2.19 -0.51 11.94
C VAL A 179 -0.92 -0.08 11.20
N ALA A 180 -1.04 0.33 9.94
CA ALA A 180 0.09 0.87 9.22
C ALA A 180 0.37 2.31 9.69
N LYS A 181 1.66 2.66 9.88
CA LYS A 181 2.06 4.03 10.19
C LYS A 181 1.48 5.02 9.17
N SER A 182 1.49 4.66 7.90
CA SER A 182 0.93 5.47 6.80
C SER A 182 -0.56 5.80 6.91
N GLN A 183 -1.30 5.06 7.72
CA GLN A 183 -2.73 5.34 7.94
C GLN A 183 -2.94 6.41 9.02
N VAL A 184 -2.12 6.41 10.06
CA VAL A 184 -2.20 7.36 11.19
C VAL A 184 -1.37 8.62 10.94
N ASP A 185 -0.42 8.57 10.02
CA ASP A 185 0.34 9.73 9.53
C ASP A 185 -0.33 10.41 8.31
N ASP A 186 -1.43 9.85 7.78
CA ASP A 186 -2.19 10.49 6.69
C ASP A 186 -2.63 11.90 7.15
N PRO A 187 -2.26 12.98 6.43
CA PRO A 187 -2.65 14.34 6.79
C PRO A 187 -4.17 14.54 6.90
N ARG A 188 -4.97 13.66 6.30
CA ARG A 188 -6.43 13.66 6.35
C ARG A 188 -7.00 12.82 7.49
N PHE A 189 -6.15 12.12 8.24
CA PHE A 189 -6.58 11.33 9.39
C PHE A 189 -6.95 12.24 10.55
N LYS A 190 -8.27 12.31 10.85
CA LYS A 190 -8.84 13.29 11.78
C LYS A 190 -8.88 12.83 13.24
N PHE A 191 -8.61 11.54 13.49
CA PHE A 191 -8.68 11.01 14.84
C PHE A 191 -7.41 11.34 15.62
N LYS A 192 -7.58 11.87 16.80
CA LYS A 192 -6.52 11.96 17.80
C LYS A 192 -6.48 10.63 18.56
N GLY A 193 -5.31 10.25 19.06
CA GLY A 193 -5.17 9.02 19.80
C GLY A 193 -3.72 8.82 20.22
N SER A 194 -3.44 7.78 20.97
CA SER A 194 -2.09 7.38 21.32
C SER A 194 -1.56 6.33 20.34
N ARG A 195 -0.24 6.27 20.18
CA ARG A 195 0.42 5.27 19.35
C ARG A 195 1.73 4.82 19.96
N TRP A 196 2.09 3.59 19.65
CA TRP A 196 3.41 3.01 19.87
C TRP A 196 3.97 2.55 18.52
N GLU A 197 5.11 3.11 18.12
CA GLU A 197 5.81 2.64 16.92
C GLU A 197 6.52 1.34 17.27
N VAL A 198 6.12 0.26 16.58
CA VAL A 198 6.70 -1.06 16.82
C VAL A 198 8.15 -1.06 16.34
N PRO A 199 9.13 -1.47 17.19
CA PRO A 199 10.52 -1.56 16.79
C PRO A 199 10.70 -2.47 15.56
N VAL A 200 11.59 -2.06 14.65
CA VAL A 200 11.78 -2.72 13.34
C VAL A 200 12.30 -4.14 13.45
N ASP A 201 12.94 -4.51 14.55
CA ASP A 201 13.46 -5.84 14.84
C ASP A 201 12.38 -6.80 15.37
N GLN A 202 11.21 -6.30 15.73
CA GLN A 202 10.10 -7.12 16.24
C GLN A 202 9.36 -7.91 15.16
N HIS A 203 9.55 -7.58 13.89
CA HIS A 203 8.94 -8.28 12.75
C HIS A 203 9.82 -8.22 11.51
N ALA A 204 9.55 -9.08 10.54
CA ALA A 204 10.23 -9.00 9.23
C ALA A 204 9.90 -7.68 8.52
N PRO A 205 10.83 -7.10 7.73
CA PRO A 205 10.59 -5.86 7.00
C PRO A 205 9.35 -5.93 6.10
N ILE A 206 8.52 -4.89 6.13
CA ILE A 206 7.30 -4.78 5.31
C ILE A 206 7.68 -4.10 3.99
N LEU A 207 8.31 -4.85 3.10
CA LEU A 207 8.75 -4.35 1.80
C LEU A 207 7.55 -4.16 0.88
N GLN A 208 7.33 -2.91 0.44
CA GLN A 208 6.28 -2.61 -0.52
C GLN A 208 6.83 -2.83 -1.94
N GLN A 209 6.27 -3.80 -2.69
CA GLN A 209 6.75 -4.11 -4.03
C GLN A 209 5.70 -3.88 -5.11
N ALA A 210 6.15 -3.31 -6.22
CA ALA A 210 5.39 -3.15 -7.46
C ALA A 210 5.79 -4.24 -8.47
N ILE A 211 4.85 -4.67 -9.30
CA ILE A 211 5.10 -5.53 -10.45
C ILE A 211 4.10 -5.22 -11.58
N LEU A 212 4.58 -5.19 -12.82
CA LEU A 212 3.73 -5.20 -14.00
C LEU A 212 3.11 -6.58 -14.19
N LEU A 213 1.83 -6.65 -14.46
CA LEU A 213 1.13 -7.90 -14.77
C LEU A 213 0.98 -8.06 -16.30
N LYS A 214 0.75 -9.30 -16.75
CA LYS A 214 0.60 -9.59 -18.20
C LYS A 214 -0.45 -8.72 -18.91
N PRO A 215 -1.65 -8.43 -18.35
CA PRO A 215 -2.58 -7.51 -18.99
C PRO A 215 -1.98 -6.15 -19.28
N GLY A 216 -1.13 -5.63 -18.39
CA GLY A 216 -0.44 -4.33 -18.54
C GLY A 216 0.71 -4.33 -19.54
N LEU A 217 1.11 -5.48 -20.12
CA LEU A 217 2.28 -5.57 -21.00
C LEU A 217 2.13 -4.69 -22.27
N SER A 218 0.94 -4.61 -22.82
CA SER A 218 0.61 -3.74 -23.98
C SER A 218 0.21 -2.32 -23.57
N ASN A 219 0.00 -2.06 -22.26
CA ASN A 219 -0.41 -0.76 -21.75
C ASN A 219 0.82 0.14 -21.48
N SER A 220 1.10 1.08 -22.40
CA SER A 220 2.22 2.02 -22.24
C SER A 220 2.07 2.93 -21.00
N SER A 221 0.82 3.29 -20.65
CA SER A 221 0.53 4.08 -19.46
C SER A 221 0.86 3.33 -18.16
N ALA A 222 0.69 2.00 -18.11
CA ALA A 222 1.07 1.18 -16.96
C ALA A 222 2.60 1.16 -16.77
N LYS A 223 3.36 1.05 -17.85
CA LYS A 223 4.83 1.13 -17.80
C LYS A 223 5.31 2.51 -17.36
N LEU A 224 4.67 3.57 -17.89
CA LEU A 224 4.96 4.94 -17.49
C LEU A 224 4.63 5.16 -15.99
N PHE A 225 3.51 4.61 -15.51
CA PHE A 225 3.14 4.68 -14.10
C PHE A 225 4.18 4.02 -13.18
N LEU A 226 4.70 2.83 -13.52
CA LEU A 226 5.75 2.19 -12.71
C LEU A 226 7.03 3.04 -12.65
N LYS A 227 7.40 3.69 -13.76
CA LYS A 227 8.51 4.65 -13.77
C LYS A 227 8.21 5.86 -12.89
N TYR A 228 6.99 6.41 -12.97
CA TYR A 228 6.54 7.55 -12.17
C TYR A 228 6.55 7.22 -10.68
N LEU A 229 6.08 6.02 -10.30
CA LEU A 229 6.06 5.54 -8.91
C LEU A 229 7.48 5.50 -8.29
N ASN A 230 8.51 5.23 -9.08
CA ASN A 230 9.91 5.26 -8.64
C ASN A 230 10.55 6.66 -8.74
N GLY A 231 9.83 7.65 -9.23
CA GLY A 231 10.29 9.03 -9.39
C GLY A 231 10.23 9.86 -8.12
N THR A 232 10.83 11.05 -8.17
CA THR A 232 10.98 11.95 -7.04
C THR A 232 9.66 12.40 -6.43
N GLU A 233 8.66 12.74 -7.27
CA GLU A 233 7.36 13.22 -6.78
C GLU A 233 6.61 12.15 -6.00
N ALA A 234 6.54 10.91 -6.52
CA ALA A 234 5.91 9.81 -5.80
C ALA A 234 6.63 9.48 -4.48
N LYS A 235 7.97 9.52 -4.47
CA LYS A 235 8.77 9.31 -3.25
C LYS A 235 8.48 10.37 -2.20
N LYS A 236 8.36 11.63 -2.60
CA LYS A 236 8.02 12.75 -1.72
C LYS A 236 6.66 12.56 -1.05
N ILE A 237 5.65 12.16 -1.85
CA ILE A 237 4.33 11.80 -1.32
C ILE A 237 4.44 10.62 -0.35
N MET A 238 5.15 9.55 -0.71
CA MET A 238 5.34 8.40 0.19
C MET A 238 5.97 8.78 1.53
N HIS A 239 6.99 9.62 1.52
CA HIS A 239 7.63 10.12 2.77
C HIS A 239 6.65 10.91 3.64
N SER A 240 5.76 11.75 3.07
CA SER A 240 4.76 12.49 3.86
C SER A 240 3.75 11.60 4.57
N TYR A 241 3.60 10.35 4.13
CA TYR A 241 2.81 9.30 4.79
C TYR A 241 3.65 8.36 5.69
N GLY A 242 4.91 8.70 5.98
CA GLY A 242 5.77 7.92 6.88
C GLY A 242 6.34 6.63 6.30
N TYR A 243 6.32 6.46 4.97
CA TYR A 243 7.10 5.40 4.33
C TYR A 243 8.57 5.76 4.27
N ARG A 244 9.44 4.76 4.38
CA ARG A 244 10.88 4.90 4.25
C ARG A 244 11.36 4.39 2.90
N SER A 245 12.49 4.90 2.44
CA SER A 245 13.25 4.33 1.32
C SER A 245 14.00 3.06 1.75
N LEU A 246 14.43 2.25 0.77
CA LEU A 246 15.25 1.06 1.06
C LEU A 246 16.63 1.41 1.63
N ASP A 247 17.14 2.60 1.30
CA ASP A 247 18.49 3.05 1.67
C ASP A 247 18.54 3.75 3.04
N GLU A 248 17.40 3.88 3.72
CA GLU A 248 17.22 4.37 5.10
C GLU A 248 17.03 3.20 6.08
#